data_a3a5adeb1967c6919c0fc6d4cfb48963
#
_entry.id   a3a5adeb1967c6919c0fc6d4cfb48963
#
_cell.length_a   1.000
_cell.length_b   1.000
_cell.length_c   1.000
_cell.angle_alpha   90.00
_cell.angle_beta   90.00
_cell.angle_gamma   90.00
#
_symmetry.space_group_name_H-M   'P 1'
#
loop_
_entity.id
_entity.type
_entity.pdbx_description
1 polymer ?
#
loop_
_entity_poly.entity_id
_entity_poly.type
_entity_poly.pdbx_seq_one_letter_code
_entity_poly.pdbx_strand_id
1 'polypeptide(L)'
;IDSYLGVSIADYGAAVGQPIIRGMSGPRVKILKNGMVNRDVSGLGADHLNDIDLNDLQQVEIVKGPSSLLYANGTIGGIVNVVDNCIAEEDFDKQEFIAGLETQSVNDGDSQYFNYKENINGFNVNVGYKKSEFGNFDIPSGAVMHDEDHEGHDDHEAEEELSYLENSDLEIESTKFGISRAGEWGYFGISVDNHESMYGIPYHGEHADEHDDHGDDHDDDHGDDDHDDDHGDDDHDDDHGDEHEGERIFSTTDQESFTIKGLYNVNGNLVNSVTYNYRDTDYTLVEAHAEEEGHDAHEEE
;
A
#
# COMPACT_ATOMS: atom_id res chain seq x y z
N ILE A 1 6.34 6.20 14.82
CA ILE A 1 7.53 6.76 14.14
C ILE A 1 7.60 8.29 14.31
N ASP A 2 6.48 9.01 14.31
CA ASP A 2 6.40 10.48 14.38
C ASP A 2 7.07 11.15 15.60
N SER A 3 7.34 10.38 16.64
CA SER A 3 8.03 10.89 17.84
C SER A 3 9.53 11.12 17.64
N TYR A 4 10.10 10.68 16.52
CA TYR A 4 11.52 10.83 16.24
C TYR A 4 11.83 12.12 15.47
N LEU A 5 12.80 12.89 15.92
CA LEU A 5 13.20 14.15 15.29
C LEU A 5 13.57 13.96 13.80
N GLY A 6 12.87 14.69 12.93
CA GLY A 6 13.07 14.65 11.48
C GLY A 6 12.56 13.36 10.81
N VAL A 7 11.60 12.72 11.44
CA VAL A 7 10.78 11.63 10.86
C VAL A 7 9.33 12.02 10.99
N SER A 8 8.57 11.83 9.94
CA SER A 8 7.11 11.97 9.89
C SER A 8 6.52 10.90 8.98
N ILE A 9 5.23 10.81 8.93
CA ILE A 9 4.51 9.91 8.03
C ILE A 9 3.66 10.79 7.11
N ALA A 10 3.66 10.50 5.82
CA ALA A 10 2.57 10.91 4.95
C ALA A 10 1.47 9.86 5.09
N ASP A 11 0.29 10.30 5.49
CA ASP A 11 -0.85 9.45 5.83
C ASP A 11 -2.04 9.85 4.95
N TYR A 12 -2.56 8.88 4.21
CA TYR A 12 -3.69 9.05 3.30
C TYR A 12 -4.80 8.03 3.66
N GLY A 13 -5.15 7.92 4.93
CA GLY A 13 -6.14 6.97 5.43
C GLY A 13 -5.54 5.71 6.05
N ALA A 14 -6.33 4.66 6.20
CA ALA A 14 -5.91 3.44 6.91
C ALA A 14 -4.83 2.65 6.18
N ALA A 15 -4.81 2.72 4.86
CA ALA A 15 -3.95 1.90 4.02
C ALA A 15 -2.57 2.53 3.78
N VAL A 16 -2.56 3.80 3.39
CA VAL A 16 -1.37 4.41 2.82
C VAL A 16 -0.65 5.28 3.83
N GLY A 17 0.49 4.80 4.31
CA GLY A 17 1.36 5.55 5.22
C GLY A 17 2.83 5.43 4.78
N GLN A 18 3.42 6.52 4.29
CA GLN A 18 4.81 6.51 3.84
C GLN A 18 5.74 7.25 4.80
N PRO A 19 6.88 6.64 5.19
CA PRO A 19 7.84 7.32 6.06
C PRO A 19 8.54 8.46 5.31
N ILE A 20 8.58 9.62 5.96
CA ILE A 20 9.34 10.79 5.52
C ILE A 20 10.52 10.98 6.47
N ILE A 21 11.73 10.91 5.95
CA ILE A 21 12.95 11.14 6.73
C ILE A 21 13.66 12.39 6.21
N ARG A 22 13.76 13.42 7.05
CA ARG A 22 14.38 14.72 6.71
C ARG A 22 13.75 15.36 5.45
N GLY A 23 12.45 15.26 5.29
CA GLY A 23 11.70 15.77 4.14
C GLY A 23 11.84 14.93 2.86
N MET A 24 12.41 13.73 2.95
CA MET A 24 12.53 12.81 1.82
C MET A 24 11.61 11.61 1.99
N SER A 25 10.92 11.20 0.93
CA SER A 25 9.99 10.06 0.90
C SER A 25 10.17 9.22 -0.37
N GLY A 26 9.32 8.24 -0.56
CA GLY A 26 9.29 7.35 -1.73
C GLY A 26 10.62 6.63 -1.95
N PRO A 27 11.16 6.61 -3.18
CA PRO A 27 12.36 5.83 -3.50
C PRO A 27 13.64 6.26 -2.75
N ARG A 28 13.61 7.43 -2.07
CA ARG A 28 14.74 7.95 -1.28
C ARG A 28 14.80 7.42 0.14
N VAL A 29 13.70 6.84 0.62
CA VAL A 29 13.57 6.15 1.91
C VAL A 29 13.17 4.71 1.63
N LYS A 30 14.00 3.75 2.04
CA LYS A 30 13.71 2.34 1.83
C LYS A 30 13.23 1.70 3.12
N ILE A 31 12.25 0.83 2.96
CA ILE A 31 11.77 -0.02 4.02
C ILE A 31 12.44 -1.39 3.89
N LEU A 32 12.96 -1.90 4.97
CA LEU A 32 13.63 -3.19 5.06
C LEU A 32 12.89 -4.09 6.04
N LYS A 33 12.84 -5.37 5.74
CA LYS A 33 12.43 -6.43 6.67
C LYS A 33 13.64 -7.31 6.97
N ASN A 34 14.07 -7.35 8.23
CA ASN A 34 15.24 -8.12 8.67
C ASN A 34 16.53 -7.80 7.90
N GLY A 35 16.75 -6.51 7.60
CA GLY A 35 17.95 -6.04 6.90
C GLY A 35 17.93 -6.21 5.38
N MET A 36 16.87 -6.75 4.80
CA MET A 36 16.66 -6.91 3.36
C MET A 36 15.59 -5.95 2.86
N VAL A 37 15.83 -5.30 1.72
CA VAL A 37 14.87 -4.36 1.13
C VAL A 37 13.54 -5.07 0.86
N ASN A 38 12.46 -4.51 1.40
CA ASN A 38 11.12 -4.92 1.01
C ASN A 38 10.88 -4.45 -0.42
N ARG A 39 10.46 -5.35 -1.29
CA ARG A 39 10.21 -5.04 -2.69
C ARG A 39 8.70 -5.06 -2.91
N ASP A 40 8.13 -3.89 -2.82
CA ASP A 40 6.74 -3.61 -3.08
C ASP A 40 6.62 -2.38 -4.00
N VAL A 41 5.42 -1.97 -4.30
CA VAL A 41 5.15 -0.82 -5.17
C VAL A 41 5.16 0.52 -4.44
N SER A 42 5.29 0.55 -3.12
CA SER A 42 5.25 1.78 -2.31
C SER A 42 6.30 2.83 -2.70
N GLY A 43 7.35 2.40 -3.38
CA GLY A 43 8.37 3.30 -3.93
C GLY A 43 8.00 3.94 -5.27
N LEU A 44 6.91 3.55 -5.92
CA LEU A 44 6.49 4.06 -7.23
C LEU A 44 5.59 5.29 -7.09
N GLY A 45 4.69 5.30 -6.11
CA GLY A 45 3.76 6.39 -5.85
C GLY A 45 3.54 6.61 -4.36
N ALA A 46 3.00 7.79 -4.01
CA ALA A 46 2.67 8.12 -2.62
C ALA A 46 1.36 7.44 -2.15
N ASP A 47 0.59 6.98 -3.07
CA ASP A 47 -0.73 6.36 -3.00
C ASP A 47 -0.71 4.84 -2.81
N HIS A 48 0.48 4.23 -2.82
CA HIS A 48 0.63 2.79 -2.63
C HIS A 48 0.95 2.40 -1.19
N LEU A 49 0.34 1.30 -0.75
CA LEU A 49 0.57 0.67 0.54
C LEU A 49 2.02 0.18 0.68
N ASN A 50 2.55 0.27 1.90
CA ASN A 50 3.76 -0.47 2.27
C ASN A 50 3.35 -1.86 2.75
N ASP A 51 3.59 -2.89 1.91
CA ASP A 51 3.22 -4.27 2.20
C ASP A 51 4.15 -4.90 3.25
N ILE A 52 3.97 -4.50 4.52
CA ILE A 52 4.73 -5.02 5.65
C ILE A 52 3.80 -5.37 6.80
N ASP A 53 3.80 -6.64 7.18
CA ASP A 53 3.15 -7.07 8.41
C ASP A 53 3.91 -6.52 9.63
N LEU A 54 3.23 -5.65 10.38
CA LEU A 54 3.74 -5.06 11.62
C LEU A 54 3.39 -5.90 12.86
N ASN A 55 2.78 -7.05 12.69
CA ASN A 55 2.46 -7.95 13.78
C ASN A 55 3.73 -8.67 14.28
N ASP A 56 3.89 -8.78 15.60
CA ASP A 56 5.01 -9.45 16.25
C ASP A 56 6.39 -8.87 15.93
N LEU A 57 6.48 -7.54 15.90
CA LEU A 57 7.74 -6.86 15.75
C LEU A 57 8.58 -6.94 17.03
N GLN A 58 9.87 -7.23 16.87
CA GLN A 58 10.85 -7.03 17.92
C GLN A 58 11.32 -5.58 18.00
N GLN A 59 11.56 -4.97 16.84
CA GLN A 59 12.27 -3.71 16.76
C GLN A 59 11.98 -3.00 15.44
N VAL A 60 11.96 -1.67 15.48
CA VAL A 60 12.01 -0.81 14.31
C VAL A 60 13.26 0.06 14.42
N GLU A 61 14.11 -0.02 13.42
CA GLU A 61 15.38 0.70 13.34
C GLU A 61 15.26 1.81 12.28
N ILE A 62 15.64 3.03 12.63
CA ILE A 62 15.66 4.15 11.68
C ILE A 62 17.10 4.60 11.50
N VAL A 63 17.68 4.36 10.32
CA VAL A 63 19.04 4.76 9.98
C VAL A 63 19.00 5.99 9.07
N LYS A 64 19.59 7.08 9.52
CA LYS A 64 19.59 8.38 8.84
C LYS A 64 20.96 8.71 8.28
N GLY A 65 20.98 9.29 7.08
CA GLY A 65 22.20 9.81 6.47
C GLY A 65 23.03 8.75 5.73
N PRO A 66 24.33 8.98 5.47
CA PRO A 66 25.14 8.17 4.55
C PRO A 66 25.25 6.70 4.93
N SER A 67 25.08 6.34 6.20
CA SER A 67 25.10 4.95 6.67
C SER A 67 24.01 4.09 6.05
N SER A 68 22.92 4.69 5.62
CA SER A 68 21.83 3.98 4.94
C SER A 68 22.25 3.33 3.63
N LEU A 69 23.27 3.88 2.95
CA LEU A 69 23.82 3.33 1.71
C LEU A 69 24.50 1.95 1.89
N LEU A 70 24.84 1.58 3.13
CA LEU A 70 25.36 0.24 3.42
C LEU A 70 24.30 -0.86 3.29
N TYR A 71 23.02 -0.48 3.37
CA TYR A 71 21.90 -1.40 3.37
C TYR A 71 21.18 -1.46 2.01
N ALA A 72 21.06 -0.31 1.33
CA ALA A 72 20.34 -0.24 0.06
C ALA A 72 20.82 0.92 -0.80
N ASN A 73 20.76 0.74 -2.11
CA ASN A 73 21.07 1.79 -3.08
C ASN A 73 19.98 2.87 -3.10
N GLY A 74 20.38 4.14 -3.28
CA GLY A 74 19.47 5.26 -3.46
C GLY A 74 18.85 5.80 -2.17
N THR A 75 19.20 5.30 -0.99
CA THR A 75 18.65 5.66 0.32
C THR A 75 19.24 6.95 0.89
N ILE A 76 19.09 8.05 0.17
CA ILE A 76 19.67 9.36 0.59
C ILE A 76 18.95 9.89 1.85
N GLY A 77 17.65 9.67 1.96
CA GLY A 77 16.84 10.07 3.12
C GLY A 77 17.15 9.22 4.35
N GLY A 78 17.21 7.93 4.15
CA GLY A 78 17.40 6.97 5.22
C GLY A 78 16.74 5.63 4.93
N ILE A 79 16.72 4.76 5.93
CA ILE A 79 16.00 3.50 5.91
C ILE A 79 15.18 3.32 7.18
N VAL A 80 14.10 2.58 7.05
CA VAL A 80 13.32 2.02 8.16
C VAL A 80 13.48 0.50 8.07
N ASN A 81 14.13 -0.12 9.05
CA ASN A 81 14.28 -1.57 9.11
C ASN A 81 13.34 -2.14 10.16
N VAL A 82 12.43 -2.97 9.71
CA VAL A 82 11.49 -3.70 10.57
C VAL A 82 12.09 -5.06 10.89
N VAL A 83 12.27 -5.36 12.16
CA VAL A 83 12.87 -6.62 12.63
C VAL A 83 11.80 -7.43 13.33
N ASP A 84 11.52 -8.60 12.81
CA ASP A 84 10.68 -9.62 13.45
C ASP A 84 11.53 -10.76 14.05
N ASN A 85 10.87 -11.69 14.70
CA ASN A 85 11.51 -12.86 15.29
C ASN A 85 10.99 -14.16 14.66
N CYS A 86 10.57 -14.11 13.40
CA CYS A 86 10.07 -15.30 12.71
C CYS A 86 11.14 -16.40 12.64
N ILE A 87 12.40 -16.01 12.38
CA ILE A 87 13.57 -16.89 12.53
C ILE A 87 14.34 -16.45 13.78
N ALA A 88 14.14 -17.16 14.87
CA ALA A 88 14.80 -16.87 16.14
C ALA A 88 16.31 -17.13 16.06
N GLU A 89 17.12 -16.19 16.55
CA GLU A 89 18.58 -16.25 16.58
C GLU A 89 19.10 -16.89 17.86
N GLU A 90 18.26 -16.93 18.91
CA GLU A 90 18.48 -17.54 20.20
C GLU A 90 17.32 -18.44 20.56
N ASP A 91 17.55 -19.40 21.45
CA ASP A 91 16.46 -20.28 21.91
C ASP A 91 15.42 -19.49 22.71
N PHE A 92 14.14 -19.76 22.45
CA PHE A 92 13.06 -19.22 23.25
C PHE A 92 13.11 -19.82 24.66
N ASP A 93 13.17 -18.97 25.67
CA ASP A 93 13.24 -19.38 27.07
C ASP A 93 11.94 -20.02 27.57
N LYS A 94 10.81 -19.64 26.97
CA LYS A 94 9.47 -20.08 27.37
C LYS A 94 8.51 -20.05 26.17
N GLN A 95 7.46 -20.85 26.28
CA GLN A 95 6.29 -20.74 25.43
C GLN A 95 5.63 -19.38 25.58
N GLU A 96 5.30 -18.78 24.47
CA GLU A 96 4.54 -17.51 24.42
C GLU A 96 3.39 -17.67 23.44
N PHE A 97 2.21 -17.26 23.90
CA PHE A 97 1.02 -17.15 23.07
C PHE A 97 0.39 -15.78 23.31
N ILE A 98 0.25 -15.01 22.24
CA ILE A 98 -0.39 -13.69 22.24
C ILE A 98 -1.53 -13.73 21.26
N ALA A 99 -2.70 -13.26 21.66
CA ALA A 99 -3.84 -13.05 20.77
C ALA A 99 -4.52 -11.74 21.12
N GLY A 100 -5.04 -11.05 20.12
CA GLY A 100 -5.73 -9.78 20.30
C GLY A 100 -6.87 -9.61 19.31
N LEU A 101 -7.83 -8.78 19.74
CA LEU A 101 -8.93 -8.26 18.95
C LEU A 101 -8.92 -6.75 19.14
N GLU A 102 -9.00 -6.01 18.05
CA GLU A 102 -9.05 -4.55 18.04
C GLU A 102 -10.24 -4.11 17.22
N THR A 103 -10.91 -3.04 17.66
CA THR A 103 -11.96 -2.38 16.89
C THR A 103 -11.67 -0.90 16.82
N GLN A 104 -11.98 -0.26 15.70
CA GLN A 104 -11.81 1.17 15.48
C GLN A 104 -13.14 1.77 15.01
N SER A 105 -13.59 2.85 15.64
CA SER A 105 -14.85 3.48 15.27
C SER A 105 -14.73 4.50 14.14
N VAL A 106 -13.51 4.94 13.81
CA VAL A 106 -13.26 5.95 12.78
C VAL A 106 -13.41 5.40 11.37
N ASN A 107 -13.40 4.09 11.21
CA ASN A 107 -13.51 3.40 9.93
C ASN A 107 -14.23 2.05 10.06
N ASP A 108 -15.03 1.89 11.12
CA ASP A 108 -15.74 0.65 11.46
C ASP A 108 -14.85 -0.60 11.36
N GLY A 109 -13.58 -0.44 11.75
CA GLY A 109 -12.55 -1.42 11.51
C GLY A 109 -12.43 -2.46 12.61
N ASP A 110 -12.16 -3.69 12.18
CA ASP A 110 -11.88 -4.83 13.03
C ASP A 110 -10.54 -5.47 12.68
N SER A 111 -9.79 -5.89 13.70
CA SER A 111 -8.53 -6.61 13.54
C SER A 111 -8.42 -7.74 14.53
N GLN A 112 -7.94 -8.87 14.07
CA GLN A 112 -7.67 -10.03 14.91
C GLN A 112 -6.30 -10.60 14.60
N TYR A 113 -5.58 -11.01 15.65
CA TYR A 113 -4.26 -11.61 15.47
C TYR A 113 -3.95 -12.63 16.53
N PHE A 114 -3.06 -13.56 16.22
CA PHE A 114 -2.37 -14.37 17.21
C PHE A 114 -0.91 -14.61 16.81
N ASN A 115 -0.08 -14.84 17.83
CA ASN A 115 1.30 -15.27 17.70
C ASN A 115 1.59 -16.37 18.69
N TYR A 116 2.30 -17.39 18.24
CA TYR A 116 2.75 -18.52 19.06
C TYR A 116 4.25 -18.73 18.85
N LYS A 117 4.98 -18.84 19.96
CA LYS A 117 6.42 -19.07 19.97
C LYS A 117 6.77 -20.11 21.03
N GLU A 118 7.58 -21.09 20.68
CA GLU A 118 8.07 -22.11 21.62
C GLU A 118 9.36 -22.73 21.12
N ASN A 119 10.23 -23.13 22.06
CA ASN A 119 11.35 -24.04 21.78
C ASN A 119 10.91 -25.48 22.02
N ILE A 120 10.81 -26.26 20.97
CA ILE A 120 10.40 -27.67 21.01
C ILE A 120 11.63 -28.53 20.72
N ASN A 121 12.19 -29.17 21.74
CA ASN A 121 13.35 -30.06 21.62
C ASN A 121 14.57 -29.42 20.92
N GLY A 122 14.83 -28.15 21.20
CA GLY A 122 15.96 -27.39 20.63
C GLY A 122 15.66 -26.81 19.24
N PHE A 123 14.41 -26.80 18.81
CA PHE A 123 13.95 -26.07 17.64
C PHE A 123 13.02 -24.96 18.09
N ASN A 124 13.31 -23.75 17.70
CA ASN A 124 12.42 -22.61 17.88
C ASN A 124 11.36 -22.64 16.78
N VAL A 125 10.12 -22.56 17.17
CA VAL A 125 8.95 -22.49 16.26
C VAL A 125 8.24 -21.19 16.50
N ASN A 126 7.91 -20.46 15.43
CA ASN A 126 7.13 -19.25 15.46
C ASN A 126 5.98 -19.37 14.44
N VAL A 127 4.75 -19.08 14.88
CA VAL A 127 3.55 -19.06 14.04
C VAL A 127 2.81 -17.76 14.31
N GLY A 128 2.46 -17.04 13.26
CA GLY A 128 1.68 -15.81 13.36
C GLY A 128 0.56 -15.77 12.34
N TYR A 129 -0.53 -15.12 12.73
CA TYR A 129 -1.67 -14.82 11.87
C TYR A 129 -2.24 -13.45 12.23
N LYS A 130 -2.66 -12.71 11.23
CA LYS A 130 -3.39 -11.45 11.38
C LYS A 130 -4.40 -11.32 10.25
N LYS A 131 -5.60 -10.86 10.60
CA LYS A 131 -6.60 -10.38 9.66
C LYS A 131 -7.11 -9.03 10.14
N SER A 132 -7.23 -8.06 9.25
CA SER A 132 -7.78 -6.73 9.52
C SER A 132 -8.70 -6.33 8.38
N GLU A 133 -9.84 -5.76 8.72
CA GLU A 133 -10.84 -5.23 7.80
C GLU A 133 -11.19 -3.82 8.29
N PHE A 134 -11.02 -2.82 7.45
CA PHE A 134 -11.28 -1.42 7.74
C PHE A 134 -12.13 -0.83 6.61
N GLY A 135 -13.24 -0.20 6.95
CA GLY A 135 -14.05 0.57 6.02
C GLY A 135 -13.44 1.94 5.73
N ASN A 136 -14.20 2.76 5.02
CA ASN A 136 -13.81 4.13 4.71
C ASN A 136 -13.62 4.96 5.97
N PHE A 137 -12.65 5.86 5.94
CA PHE A 137 -12.24 6.66 7.07
C PHE A 137 -13.17 7.86 7.29
N ASP A 138 -13.83 7.96 8.45
CA ASP A 138 -14.68 9.08 8.80
C ASP A 138 -13.87 10.38 8.88
N ILE A 139 -14.36 11.42 8.21
CA ILE A 139 -13.79 12.76 8.20
C ILE A 139 -14.84 13.79 8.61
N PRO A 140 -14.45 14.96 9.12
CA PRO A 140 -15.38 16.07 9.33
C PRO A 140 -15.99 16.53 8.01
N SER A 141 -17.30 16.78 7.99
CA SER A 141 -17.96 17.34 6.81
C SER A 141 -17.29 18.63 6.34
N GLY A 142 -17.14 18.78 5.03
CA GLY A 142 -16.43 19.89 4.41
C GLY A 142 -14.90 19.79 4.46
N ALA A 143 -14.35 18.62 4.84
CA ALA A 143 -12.90 18.38 4.77
C ALA A 143 -12.40 18.07 3.35
N VAL A 144 -13.27 17.59 2.48
CA VAL A 144 -13.02 17.43 1.04
C VAL A 144 -13.46 18.72 0.35
N MET A 145 -12.55 19.34 -0.40
CA MET A 145 -12.87 20.50 -1.23
C MET A 145 -13.05 20.00 -2.66
N HIS A 146 -14.25 20.22 -3.22
CA HIS A 146 -14.46 20.07 -4.65
C HIS A 146 -13.98 21.34 -5.34
N ASP A 147 -13.21 21.21 -6.42
CA ASP A 147 -12.84 22.37 -7.23
C ASP A 147 -14.07 22.88 -8.01
N GLU A 148 -14.59 24.04 -7.62
CA GLU A 148 -15.77 24.70 -8.21
C GLU A 148 -15.44 25.35 -9.57
N ASP A 149 -14.57 24.83 -10.40
CA ASP A 149 -14.15 25.46 -11.66
C ASP A 149 -15.11 25.20 -12.85
N HIS A 150 -16.34 24.77 -12.61
CA HIS A 150 -17.37 24.74 -13.67
C HIS A 150 -18.26 25.99 -13.61
N GLU A 151 -17.78 27.11 -14.16
CA GLU A 151 -18.61 28.28 -14.45
C GLU A 151 -19.67 27.90 -15.52
N GLY A 152 -20.88 27.57 -15.12
CA GLY A 152 -21.97 27.70 -16.06
C GLY A 152 -23.23 26.87 -16.02
N HIS A 153 -23.57 26.14 -14.97
CA HIS A 153 -24.91 25.55 -14.86
C HIS A 153 -25.59 25.90 -13.54
N ASP A 154 -26.72 26.67 -13.65
CA ASP A 154 -27.50 27.18 -12.52
C ASP A 154 -28.49 26.13 -11.92
N ASP A 155 -28.14 24.85 -11.89
CA ASP A 155 -28.91 23.81 -11.21
C ASP A 155 -28.06 23.18 -10.09
N HIS A 156 -27.90 23.95 -8.98
CA HIS A 156 -27.31 23.46 -7.75
C HIS A 156 -28.26 22.52 -7.03
N GLU A 157 -28.26 21.25 -7.34
CA GLU A 157 -28.64 20.25 -6.34
C GLU A 157 -27.55 20.29 -5.27
N ALA A 158 -27.96 20.39 -4.01
CA ALA A 158 -27.02 20.51 -2.90
C ALA A 158 -26.15 19.24 -2.87
N GLU A 159 -24.88 19.36 -3.27
CA GLU A 159 -23.90 18.31 -3.14
C GLU A 159 -23.86 17.84 -1.68
N GLU A 160 -24.06 16.56 -1.45
CA GLU A 160 -24.03 16.01 -0.10
C GLU A 160 -22.57 16.11 0.41
N GLU A 161 -22.37 16.91 1.46
CA GLU A 161 -21.07 16.99 2.12
C GLU A 161 -20.65 15.60 2.59
N LEU A 162 -19.61 15.04 1.99
CA LEU A 162 -19.06 13.75 2.37
C LEU A 162 -18.60 13.78 3.84
N SER A 163 -18.98 12.77 4.58
CA SER A 163 -18.56 12.57 5.98
C SER A 163 -17.47 11.50 6.15
N TYR A 164 -17.01 10.94 5.06
CA TYR A 164 -15.94 9.93 5.01
C TYR A 164 -15.03 10.16 3.79
N LEU A 165 -13.83 9.65 3.85
CA LEU A 165 -12.89 9.65 2.74
C LEU A 165 -13.17 8.42 1.88
N GLU A 166 -13.62 8.63 0.66
CA GLU A 166 -13.89 7.55 -0.29
C GLU A 166 -12.62 6.79 -0.64
N ASN A 167 -12.77 5.51 -0.99
CA ASN A 167 -11.66 4.64 -1.36
C ASN A 167 -10.53 4.59 -0.30
N SER A 168 -10.87 4.68 0.98
CA SER A 168 -9.88 4.58 2.07
C SER A 168 -9.99 3.28 2.86
N ASP A 169 -10.77 2.33 2.35
CA ASP A 169 -10.94 0.99 2.92
C ASP A 169 -9.66 0.14 2.76
N LEU A 170 -9.50 -0.84 3.66
CA LEU A 170 -8.33 -1.68 3.71
C LEU A 170 -8.66 -3.06 4.26
N GLU A 171 -8.28 -4.10 3.53
CA GLU A 171 -8.30 -5.50 3.99
C GLU A 171 -6.88 -6.05 3.95
N ILE A 172 -6.45 -6.68 5.05
CA ILE A 172 -5.14 -7.33 5.15
C ILE A 172 -5.32 -8.70 5.78
N GLU A 173 -4.70 -9.70 5.16
CA GLU A 173 -4.50 -11.01 5.77
C GLU A 173 -3.03 -11.40 5.67
N SER A 174 -2.45 -11.84 6.81
CA SER A 174 -1.07 -12.30 6.82
C SER A 174 -0.88 -13.52 7.68
N THR A 175 -0.10 -14.46 7.17
CA THR A 175 0.32 -15.67 7.86
C THR A 175 1.84 -15.77 7.82
N LYS A 176 2.43 -16.25 8.90
CA LYS A 176 3.87 -16.51 8.95
C LYS A 176 4.17 -17.76 9.75
N PHE A 177 5.15 -18.48 9.28
CA PHE A 177 5.70 -19.65 9.96
C PHE A 177 7.22 -19.60 9.89
N GLY A 178 7.88 -19.80 11.02
CA GLY A 178 9.33 -19.89 11.11
C GLY A 178 9.77 -21.05 11.98
N ILE A 179 10.89 -21.64 11.60
CA ILE A 179 11.59 -22.64 12.40
C ILE A 179 13.09 -22.36 12.38
N SER A 180 13.71 -22.40 13.54
CA SER A 180 15.15 -22.22 13.66
C SER A 180 15.74 -23.10 14.73
N ARG A 181 17.08 -23.21 14.71
CA ARG A 181 17.88 -23.86 15.76
C ARG A 181 19.06 -22.97 16.07
N ALA A 182 19.27 -22.70 17.34
CA ALA A 182 20.37 -21.90 17.84
C ALA A 182 21.31 -22.72 18.76
N GLY A 183 22.50 -22.19 19.02
CA GLY A 183 23.47 -22.79 19.90
C GLY A 183 24.82 -22.04 19.85
N GLU A 184 25.84 -22.56 20.52
CA GLU A 184 27.18 -21.94 20.54
C GLU A 184 27.84 -21.83 19.15
N TRP A 185 27.39 -22.65 18.19
CA TRP A 185 27.85 -22.64 16.80
C TRP A 185 27.28 -21.52 15.98
N GLY A 186 26.24 -20.83 16.49
CA GLY A 186 25.44 -19.83 15.80
C GLY A 186 24.00 -20.28 15.68
N TYR A 187 23.32 -19.88 14.60
CA TYR A 187 21.93 -20.29 14.32
C TYR A 187 21.69 -20.54 12.83
N PHE A 188 20.64 -21.28 12.54
CA PHE A 188 20.08 -21.50 11.22
C PHE A 188 18.56 -21.59 11.30
N GLY A 189 17.88 -20.95 10.37
CA GLY A 189 16.44 -21.04 10.30
C GLY A 189 15.90 -20.75 8.91
N ILE A 190 14.64 -21.14 8.74
CA ILE A 190 13.84 -20.88 7.56
C ILE A 190 12.49 -20.30 7.97
N SER A 191 11.91 -19.48 7.12
CA SER A 191 10.53 -19.00 7.28
C SER A 191 9.81 -18.93 5.95
N VAL A 192 8.49 -19.05 6.04
CA VAL A 192 7.54 -18.71 4.98
C VAL A 192 6.57 -17.68 5.52
N ASP A 193 6.28 -16.68 4.72
CA ASP A 193 5.25 -15.70 5.04
C ASP A 193 4.41 -15.42 3.79
N ASN A 194 3.09 -15.31 4.02
CA ASN A 194 2.11 -14.88 3.04
C ASN A 194 1.45 -13.61 3.53
N HIS A 195 1.28 -12.64 2.64
CA HIS A 195 0.66 -11.36 2.92
C HIS A 195 -0.21 -10.98 1.73
N GLU A 196 -1.51 -10.88 2.00
CA GLU A 196 -2.51 -10.45 1.05
C GLU A 196 -3.10 -9.13 1.52
N SER A 197 -3.31 -8.19 0.62
CA SER A 197 -4.02 -6.96 0.93
C SER A 197 -4.92 -6.52 -0.22
N MET A 198 -6.00 -5.84 0.13
CA MET A 198 -6.85 -5.08 -0.77
C MET A 198 -7.07 -3.71 -0.15
N TYR A 199 -6.80 -2.66 -0.89
CA TYR A 199 -6.99 -1.29 -0.40
C TYR A 199 -7.54 -0.38 -1.49
N GLY A 200 -8.43 0.52 -1.10
CA GLY A 200 -8.89 1.59 -1.93
C GLY A 200 -7.79 2.65 -2.11
N ILE A 201 -7.79 3.33 -3.25
CA ILE A 201 -6.88 4.44 -3.54
C ILE A 201 -7.70 5.72 -3.39
N PRO A 202 -7.60 6.43 -2.25
CA PRO A 202 -8.30 7.67 -2.07
C PRO A 202 -7.74 8.71 -3.03
N TYR A 203 -8.59 9.34 -3.79
CA TYR A 203 -8.27 10.45 -4.64
C TYR A 203 -7.32 10.13 -5.82
N HIS A 204 -7.89 9.64 -6.90
CA HIS A 204 -7.35 9.92 -8.22
C HIS A 204 -7.96 11.27 -8.64
N GLY A 205 -7.15 12.31 -8.61
CA GLY A 205 -7.53 13.57 -9.24
C GLY A 205 -7.92 13.25 -10.68
N GLU A 206 -9.03 13.80 -11.14
CA GLU A 206 -9.45 13.73 -12.53
C GLU A 206 -8.20 13.90 -13.39
N HIS A 207 -7.90 12.92 -14.22
CA HIS A 207 -6.94 13.11 -15.29
C HIS A 207 -7.49 14.28 -16.09
N ALA A 208 -6.91 15.46 -15.91
CA ALA A 208 -7.10 16.53 -16.85
C ALA A 208 -6.72 15.91 -18.21
N ASP A 209 -7.73 15.54 -18.97
CA ASP A 209 -7.57 15.20 -20.35
C ASP A 209 -6.84 16.39 -20.96
N GLU A 210 -5.51 16.29 -21.08
CA GLU A 210 -4.74 17.15 -21.97
C GLU A 210 -5.29 16.85 -23.38
N HIS A 211 -6.44 17.49 -23.68
CA HIS A 211 -6.82 17.68 -25.05
C HIS A 211 -5.70 18.51 -25.66
N ASP A 212 -4.71 17.82 -26.24
CA ASP A 212 -3.80 18.38 -27.20
C ASP A 212 -4.67 19.08 -28.26
N ASP A 213 -4.84 20.38 -28.06
CA ASP A 213 -5.43 21.30 -29.02
C ASP A 213 -4.55 21.26 -30.27
N HIS A 214 -4.82 20.30 -31.13
CA HIS A 214 -4.31 20.26 -32.49
C HIS A 214 -4.92 21.44 -33.23
N GLY A 215 -4.28 22.59 -33.08
CA GLY A 215 -4.49 23.73 -33.91
C GLY A 215 -4.17 23.36 -35.37
N ASP A 216 -5.17 22.89 -36.08
CA ASP A 216 -5.15 22.82 -37.54
C ASP A 216 -5.36 24.23 -38.07
N ASP A 217 -4.21 24.94 -38.29
CA ASP A 217 -4.14 26.07 -39.18
C ASP A 217 -4.53 25.63 -40.60
N HIS A 218 -5.80 25.65 -40.95
CA HIS A 218 -6.25 25.62 -42.32
C HIS A 218 -6.62 27.04 -42.78
N ASP A 219 -5.62 27.76 -43.27
CA ASP A 219 -5.79 28.80 -44.26
C ASP A 219 -6.28 28.15 -45.56
N ASP A 220 -7.53 28.26 -45.89
CA ASP A 220 -8.02 28.08 -47.25
C ASP A 220 -9.16 29.07 -47.54
N ASP A 221 -8.78 30.09 -48.28
CA ASP A 221 -9.48 31.07 -49.04
C ASP A 221 -10.26 30.39 -50.20
N HIS A 222 -11.62 30.29 -50.14
CA HIS A 222 -12.46 30.11 -51.30
C HIS A 222 -13.90 30.60 -51.03
N GLY A 223 -14.33 31.68 -51.64
CA GLY A 223 -15.16 31.86 -52.80
C GLY A 223 -16.63 31.49 -52.60
N ASP A 224 -17.47 32.59 -52.69
CA ASP A 224 -18.94 32.61 -52.85
C ASP A 224 -19.47 31.50 -53.75
N ASP A 225 -20.54 30.82 -53.26
CA ASP A 225 -21.68 30.39 -54.09
C ASP A 225 -22.90 30.05 -53.22
N ASP A 226 -24.00 30.75 -53.53
CA ASP A 226 -25.35 30.61 -52.98
C ASP A 226 -25.90 29.19 -53.25
N HIS A 227 -26.32 28.46 -52.20
CA HIS A 227 -27.33 27.43 -52.30
C HIS A 227 -28.23 27.42 -51.05
N ASP A 228 -29.49 27.91 -51.28
CA ASP A 228 -30.64 27.59 -50.47
C ASP A 228 -30.93 26.09 -50.56
N ASP A 229 -30.84 25.35 -49.44
CA ASP A 229 -31.54 24.09 -49.26
C ASP A 229 -31.93 23.91 -47.78
N ASP A 230 -33.23 23.91 -47.61
CA ASP A 230 -34.07 23.63 -46.47
C ASP A 230 -33.84 22.17 -45.99
N HIS A 231 -33.20 21.96 -44.87
CA HIS A 231 -33.15 20.63 -44.22
C HIS A 231 -33.45 20.74 -42.73
N GLY A 232 -34.53 20.00 -42.43
CA GLY A 232 -35.25 19.87 -41.19
C GLY A 232 -34.40 19.62 -39.96
N ASP A 233 -34.96 20.11 -38.89
CA ASP A 233 -34.61 19.87 -37.49
C ASP A 233 -34.67 18.36 -37.19
N ASP A 234 -33.53 17.72 -37.09
CA ASP A 234 -33.36 16.46 -36.36
C ASP A 234 -32.66 16.79 -35.03
N ASP A 235 -33.52 16.97 -34.02
CA ASP A 235 -33.10 17.03 -32.61
C ASP A 235 -32.41 15.71 -32.26
N HIS A 236 -31.07 15.67 -32.35
CA HIS A 236 -30.28 14.68 -31.66
C HIS A 236 -29.97 15.20 -30.25
N ASP A 237 -30.90 14.93 -29.34
CA ASP A 237 -30.62 14.91 -27.92
C ASP A 237 -29.62 13.76 -27.64
N ASP A 238 -28.35 13.99 -27.93
CA ASP A 238 -27.29 13.17 -27.37
C ASP A 238 -27.03 13.63 -25.93
N ASP A 239 -27.93 13.21 -25.05
CA ASP A 239 -27.78 13.28 -23.60
C ASP A 239 -26.74 12.21 -23.20
N HIS A 240 -25.47 12.46 -23.46
CA HIS A 240 -24.37 11.76 -22.88
C HIS A 240 -23.90 12.53 -21.64
N GLY A 241 -24.76 12.66 -20.69
CA GLY A 241 -24.38 12.94 -19.32
C GLY A 241 -23.77 11.66 -18.75
N ASP A 242 -22.51 11.38 -19.06
CA ASP A 242 -21.72 10.41 -18.32
C ASP A 242 -21.50 10.99 -16.92
N GLU A 243 -22.45 10.69 -16.02
CA GLU A 243 -22.25 10.85 -14.59
C GLU A 243 -21.18 9.84 -14.16
N HIS A 244 -19.90 10.23 -14.26
CA HIS A 244 -18.79 9.54 -13.62
C HIS A 244 -18.84 9.78 -12.10
N GLU A 245 -19.97 9.42 -11.46
CA GLU A 245 -20.02 9.33 -10.01
C GLU A 245 -19.10 8.20 -9.55
N GLY A 246 -17.90 8.59 -9.07
CA GLY A 246 -17.17 7.80 -8.11
C GLY A 246 -16.73 6.40 -8.53
N GLU A 247 -15.98 6.24 -9.64
CA GLU A 247 -15.33 4.96 -9.94
C GLU A 247 -14.44 4.55 -8.76
N ARG A 248 -14.76 3.41 -8.16
CA ARG A 248 -13.92 2.84 -7.09
C ARG A 248 -12.61 2.33 -7.67
N ILE A 249 -11.51 2.97 -7.31
CA ILE A 249 -10.15 2.51 -7.63
C ILE A 249 -9.60 1.74 -6.45
N PHE A 250 -9.11 0.55 -6.69
CA PHE A 250 -8.53 -0.28 -5.63
C PHE A 250 -7.35 -1.11 -6.15
N SER A 251 -6.45 -1.43 -5.23
CA SER A 251 -5.34 -2.34 -5.50
C SER A 251 -5.45 -3.59 -4.65
N THR A 252 -5.12 -4.72 -5.24
CA THR A 252 -4.93 -5.99 -4.53
C THR A 252 -3.47 -6.41 -4.63
N THR A 253 -2.90 -6.89 -3.52
CA THR A 253 -1.56 -7.46 -3.51
C THR A 253 -1.58 -8.89 -2.97
N ASP A 254 -0.71 -9.72 -3.52
CA ASP A 254 -0.41 -11.05 -3.05
C ASP A 254 1.12 -11.19 -3.00
N GLN A 255 1.64 -11.50 -1.82
CA GLN A 255 3.07 -11.64 -1.57
C GLN A 255 3.37 -12.92 -0.82
N GLU A 256 4.07 -13.84 -1.47
CA GLU A 256 4.64 -15.03 -0.83
C GLU A 256 6.15 -14.87 -0.70
N SER A 257 6.67 -15.12 0.50
CA SER A 257 8.11 -15.03 0.75
C SER A 257 8.65 -16.28 1.43
N PHE A 258 9.79 -16.74 0.94
CA PHE A 258 10.59 -17.77 1.56
C PHE A 258 11.95 -17.19 1.99
N THR A 259 12.31 -17.37 3.26
CA THR A 259 13.57 -16.82 3.81
C THR A 259 14.41 -17.91 4.44
N ILE A 260 15.71 -17.88 4.17
CA ILE A 260 16.75 -18.65 4.88
C ILE A 260 17.68 -17.65 5.55
N LYS A 261 17.92 -17.78 6.85
CA LYS A 261 18.80 -16.89 7.61
C LYS A 261 19.65 -17.70 8.56
N GLY A 262 20.90 -17.28 8.73
CA GLY A 262 21.74 -17.88 9.75
C GLY A 262 23.08 -17.18 9.94
N LEU A 263 23.74 -17.60 11.01
CA LEU A 263 25.06 -17.18 11.39
C LEU A 263 25.84 -18.42 11.85
N TYR A 264 27.05 -18.58 11.36
CA TYR A 264 27.95 -19.66 11.78
C TYR A 264 29.23 -19.10 12.39
N ASN A 265 29.54 -19.46 13.65
CA ASN A 265 30.73 -19.08 14.36
C ASN A 265 31.91 -19.97 13.92
N VAL A 266 32.85 -19.39 13.17
CA VAL A 266 34.02 -20.10 12.65
C VAL A 266 35.13 -20.19 13.71
N ASN A 267 35.19 -19.21 14.63
CA ASN A 267 36.24 -19.08 15.66
C ASN A 267 37.66 -19.10 15.10
N GLY A 268 37.87 -18.57 13.90
CA GLY A 268 39.15 -18.52 13.22
C GLY A 268 39.91 -17.21 13.46
N ASN A 269 41.22 -17.19 13.21
CA ASN A 269 42.05 -16.00 13.42
C ASN A 269 41.75 -14.83 12.46
N LEU A 270 41.16 -15.10 11.27
CA LEU A 270 40.84 -14.09 10.24
C LEU A 270 39.34 -13.89 10.06
N VAL A 271 38.55 -14.92 10.28
CA VAL A 271 37.10 -14.90 10.16
C VAL A 271 36.51 -15.43 11.45
N ASN A 272 35.75 -14.62 12.14
CA ASN A 272 35.09 -15.00 13.40
C ASN A 272 33.74 -15.66 13.15
N SER A 273 32.99 -15.13 12.21
CA SER A 273 31.66 -15.65 11.87
C SER A 273 31.32 -15.41 10.40
N VAL A 274 30.38 -16.19 9.90
CA VAL A 274 29.78 -16.04 8.57
C VAL A 274 28.28 -15.90 8.76
N THR A 275 27.73 -14.77 8.33
CA THR A 275 26.28 -14.53 8.28
C THR A 275 25.78 -14.74 6.85
N TYR A 276 24.65 -15.38 6.70
CA TYR A 276 23.99 -15.54 5.42
C TYR A 276 22.51 -15.24 5.55
N ASN A 277 21.96 -14.64 4.50
CA ASN A 277 20.56 -14.33 4.39
C ASN A 277 20.14 -14.47 2.92
N TYR A 278 19.10 -15.26 2.67
CA TYR A 278 18.50 -15.45 1.36
C TYR A 278 17.01 -15.26 1.49
N ARG A 279 16.41 -14.51 0.58
CA ARG A 279 14.96 -14.35 0.46
C ARG A 279 14.57 -14.51 -1.00
N ASP A 280 13.55 -15.27 -1.22
CA ASP A 280 12.81 -15.36 -2.47
C ASP A 280 11.40 -14.83 -2.21
N THR A 281 10.92 -13.95 -3.08
CA THR A 281 9.62 -13.32 -2.92
C THR A 281 8.92 -13.30 -4.26
N ASP A 282 7.74 -13.88 -4.31
CA ASP A 282 6.77 -13.70 -5.37
C ASP A 282 5.81 -12.59 -4.95
N TYR A 283 5.62 -11.60 -5.81
CA TYR A 283 4.81 -10.42 -5.52
C TYR A 283 3.98 -10.06 -6.73
N THR A 284 2.67 -10.04 -6.57
CA THR A 284 1.71 -9.63 -7.57
C THR A 284 0.89 -8.46 -7.05
N LEU A 285 0.77 -7.41 -7.83
CA LEU A 285 -0.15 -6.31 -7.59
C LEU A 285 -1.06 -6.16 -8.80
N VAL A 286 -2.34 -5.99 -8.54
CA VAL A 286 -3.35 -5.67 -9.55
C VAL A 286 -4.10 -4.43 -9.09
N GLU A 287 -4.09 -3.40 -9.91
CA GLU A 287 -4.93 -2.22 -9.76
C GLU A 287 -6.12 -2.35 -10.68
N ALA A 288 -7.30 -2.07 -10.18
CA ALA A 288 -8.55 -2.23 -10.89
C ALA A 288 -9.51 -1.06 -10.58
N HIS A 289 -10.33 -0.77 -11.56
CA HIS A 289 -11.46 0.15 -11.46
C HIS A 289 -12.72 -0.71 -11.37
N ALA A 290 -13.58 -0.49 -10.39
CA ALA A 290 -14.89 -1.11 -10.32
C ALA A 290 -15.91 -0.12 -10.93
N GLU A 291 -16.40 -0.45 -12.10
CA GLU A 291 -17.63 0.19 -12.61
C GLU A 291 -18.76 -0.29 -11.70
N GLU A 292 -19.54 0.65 -11.14
CA GLU A 292 -20.81 0.29 -10.52
C GLU A 292 -21.68 -0.34 -11.61
N GLU A 293 -21.97 -1.65 -11.50
CA GLU A 293 -22.95 -2.32 -12.35
C GLU A 293 -24.30 -1.63 -12.13
N GLY A 294 -24.57 -0.61 -12.93
CA GLY A 294 -25.87 0.02 -13.04
C GLY A 294 -26.90 -1.05 -13.39
N HIS A 295 -27.83 -1.26 -12.49
CA HIS A 295 -29.06 -2.00 -12.69
C HIS A 295 -29.63 -1.76 -14.08
N ASP A 296 -29.79 -2.86 -14.88
CA ASP A 296 -31.10 -3.21 -15.43
C ASP A 296 -30.98 -4.49 -16.28
N ALA A 297 -31.29 -5.62 -15.65
CA ALA A 297 -31.67 -6.81 -16.39
C ALA A 297 -33.09 -6.58 -16.93
N HIS A 298 -33.22 -6.09 -18.15
CA HIS A 298 -34.43 -6.25 -18.90
C HIS A 298 -34.53 -7.67 -19.47
N GLU A 299 -35.32 -8.51 -18.79
CA GLU A 299 -35.82 -9.75 -19.36
C GLU A 299 -36.85 -9.33 -20.45
N GLU A 300 -36.47 -9.53 -21.73
CA GLU A 300 -37.43 -9.60 -22.83
C GLU A 300 -37.81 -11.08 -23.02
N GLU A 301 -39.12 -11.36 -22.90
CA GLU A 301 -39.80 -12.58 -23.29
C GLU A 301 -39.89 -12.74 -24.84
#